data_b6384131bff0977355c5cffd14f0378d
#
_entry.id   b6384131bff0977355c5cffd14f0378d
#
_cell.length_a   1.000
_cell.length_b   1.000
_cell.length_c   1.000
_cell.angle_alpha   90.00
_cell.angle_beta   90.00
_cell.angle_gamma   90.00
#
_symmetry.space_group_name_H-M   'P 1'
#
loop_
_entity.id
_entity.type
_entity.pdbx_description
1 polymer ?
#
loop_
_entity_poly.entity_id
_entity_poly.type
_entity_poly.pdbx_seq_one_letter_code
_entity_poly.pdbx_strand_id
1 'polypeptide(L)'
;MTRDGATARIGTADLHLHTLASDGTAGVVEILEHVEANTALDVVAITDHDRIDAAVAARAIARDRGLRAEVIVGEEVSTLGGHLLALFVEERIRPLRTLSATIAEVHDAGGIAIPAHPLVPYPLCAQGWVLRGLLDRSDERFHPDALETFNPTMLGRPWHTRVVRFADENGLAAVGNSDAHALGAIGAGWTEFPGRTAADLRAAIATRETIFRGSFHGTSGQVRTFGRQLAKYGRDAKAGAAGRIRRDGSGRDLGYPPEPAADLADEARP
;
A
#
# COMPACT_ATOMS: atom_id res chain seq x y z
N MET A 1 -9.78 -39.30 -18.18
CA MET A 1 -9.97 -38.43 -17.01
C MET A 1 -9.85 -36.99 -17.47
N THR A 2 -10.97 -36.40 -17.82
CA THR A 2 -11.08 -35.00 -18.26
C THR A 2 -10.88 -34.11 -17.04
N ARG A 3 -9.81 -33.31 -17.01
CA ARG A 3 -9.72 -32.18 -16.09
C ARG A 3 -10.77 -31.18 -16.51
N ASP A 4 -11.81 -31.02 -15.70
CA ASP A 4 -12.75 -29.90 -15.81
C ASP A 4 -11.93 -28.61 -15.84
N GLY A 5 -12.00 -27.93 -17.00
CA GLY A 5 -11.46 -26.59 -17.16
C GLY A 5 -12.32 -25.56 -16.44
N ALA A 6 -12.32 -25.59 -15.12
CA ALA A 6 -12.77 -24.43 -14.37
C ALA A 6 -11.83 -23.30 -14.73
N THR A 7 -12.30 -22.32 -15.52
CA THR A 7 -11.56 -21.07 -15.74
C THR A 7 -11.21 -20.52 -14.37
N ALA A 8 -9.91 -20.46 -14.07
CA ALA A 8 -9.43 -19.92 -12.80
C ALA A 8 -10.06 -18.54 -12.63
N ARG A 9 -10.72 -18.31 -11.50
CA ARG A 9 -11.28 -17.00 -11.20
C ARG A 9 -10.14 -16.01 -11.11
N ILE A 10 -10.31 -14.86 -11.75
CA ILE A 10 -9.33 -13.77 -11.69
C ILE A 10 -9.77 -12.80 -10.60
N GLY A 11 -8.93 -12.63 -9.61
CA GLY A 11 -9.07 -11.65 -8.54
C GLY A 11 -8.42 -10.33 -8.92
N THR A 12 -8.79 -9.28 -8.22
CA THR A 12 -8.28 -7.92 -8.41
C THR A 12 -7.84 -7.32 -7.08
N ALA A 13 -6.67 -6.66 -7.07
CA ALA A 13 -6.12 -6.03 -5.87
C ALA A 13 -5.60 -4.61 -6.15
N ASP A 14 -5.78 -3.72 -5.18
CA ASP A 14 -5.10 -2.42 -5.12
C ASP A 14 -4.28 -2.36 -3.83
N LEU A 15 -2.95 -2.35 -3.97
CA LEU A 15 -2.02 -2.59 -2.88
C LEU A 15 -1.34 -1.32 -2.37
N HIS A 16 -1.82 -0.13 -2.78
CA HIS A 16 -1.20 1.13 -2.43
C HIS A 16 -2.27 2.21 -2.19
N LEU A 17 -2.74 2.29 -0.94
CA LEU A 17 -3.80 3.21 -0.52
C LEU A 17 -3.39 3.98 0.73
N HIS A 18 -3.66 5.30 0.73
CA HIS A 18 -3.36 6.19 1.85
C HIS A 18 -4.62 6.69 2.54
N THR A 19 -4.56 6.77 3.87
CA THR A 19 -5.65 7.26 4.71
C THR A 19 -5.34 8.64 5.31
N LEU A 20 -6.27 9.16 6.11
CA LEU A 20 -6.04 10.36 6.94
C LEU A 20 -4.89 10.17 7.96
N ALA A 21 -4.47 8.94 8.22
CA ALA A 21 -3.37 8.65 9.13
C ALA A 21 -2.03 9.15 8.59
N SER A 22 -1.84 9.15 7.26
CA SER A 22 -0.67 9.78 6.60
C SER A 22 -1.11 11.00 5.80
N ASP A 23 -1.14 10.93 4.50
CA ASP A 23 -1.39 12.07 3.60
C ASP A 23 -2.60 11.87 2.68
N GLY A 24 -3.36 10.78 2.87
CA GLY A 24 -4.66 10.59 2.26
C GLY A 24 -5.71 11.59 2.76
N THR A 25 -6.86 11.62 2.10
CA THR A 25 -7.97 12.57 2.39
C THR A 25 -9.24 11.90 2.91
N ALA A 26 -9.22 10.58 3.12
CA ALA A 26 -10.36 9.80 3.62
C ALA A 26 -9.93 8.92 4.80
N GLY A 27 -10.85 8.67 5.72
CA GLY A 27 -10.65 7.76 6.84
C GLY A 27 -10.80 6.30 6.41
N VAL A 28 -10.36 5.39 7.29
CA VAL A 28 -10.42 3.93 7.05
C VAL A 28 -11.85 3.48 6.70
N VAL A 29 -12.85 3.91 7.46
CA VAL A 29 -14.25 3.50 7.22
C VAL A 29 -14.74 3.96 5.86
N GLU A 30 -14.45 5.22 5.49
CA GLU A 30 -14.85 5.79 4.19
C GLU A 30 -14.19 5.03 3.03
N ILE A 31 -12.93 4.64 3.17
CA ILE A 31 -12.20 3.84 2.16
C ILE A 31 -12.85 2.47 2.02
N LEU A 32 -13.11 1.76 3.11
CA LEU A 32 -13.72 0.43 3.09
C LEU A 32 -15.12 0.45 2.48
N GLU A 33 -15.95 1.43 2.86
CA GLU A 33 -17.29 1.61 2.30
C GLU A 33 -17.23 1.94 0.79
N HIS A 34 -16.26 2.76 0.38
CA HIS A 34 -16.05 3.08 -1.03
C HIS A 34 -15.60 1.84 -1.82
N VAL A 35 -14.65 1.07 -1.31
CA VAL A 35 -14.18 -0.18 -1.93
C VAL A 35 -15.34 -1.15 -2.13
N GLU A 36 -16.16 -1.33 -1.11
CA GLU A 36 -17.27 -2.27 -1.13
C GLU A 36 -18.38 -1.85 -2.11
N ALA A 37 -18.73 -0.56 -2.14
CA ALA A 37 -19.84 -0.03 -2.92
C ALA A 37 -19.49 0.35 -4.36
N ASN A 38 -18.24 0.75 -4.63
CA ASN A 38 -17.88 1.42 -5.88
C ASN A 38 -16.78 0.74 -6.68
N THR A 39 -16.22 -0.37 -6.17
CA THR A 39 -15.15 -1.11 -6.87
C THR A 39 -15.46 -2.59 -6.98
N ALA A 40 -14.72 -3.29 -7.84
CA ALA A 40 -14.73 -4.75 -7.93
C ALA A 40 -13.49 -5.39 -7.26
N LEU A 41 -12.73 -4.64 -6.47
CA LEU A 41 -11.51 -5.12 -5.82
C LEU A 41 -11.83 -6.23 -4.84
N ASP A 42 -11.14 -7.35 -4.93
CA ASP A 42 -11.26 -8.47 -4.01
C ASP A 42 -10.30 -8.32 -2.82
N VAL A 43 -9.18 -7.62 -3.03
CA VAL A 43 -8.13 -7.40 -2.04
C VAL A 43 -7.69 -5.94 -2.09
N VAL A 44 -7.48 -5.34 -0.92
CA VAL A 44 -6.85 -4.01 -0.81
C VAL A 44 -5.77 -4.03 0.26
N ALA A 45 -4.75 -3.19 0.10
CA ALA A 45 -3.80 -2.92 1.18
C ALA A 45 -3.87 -1.45 1.58
N ILE A 46 -3.92 -1.19 2.88
CA ILE A 46 -3.70 0.15 3.43
C ILE A 46 -2.21 0.28 3.73
N THR A 47 -1.59 1.30 3.17
CA THR A 47 -0.13 1.48 3.14
C THR A 47 0.27 2.91 3.46
N ASP A 48 -0.24 3.44 4.56
CA ASP A 48 0.13 4.77 5.05
C ASP A 48 1.64 4.89 5.26
N HIS A 49 2.19 6.09 5.04
CA HIS A 49 3.62 6.34 5.22
C HIS A 49 4.08 6.06 6.64
N ASP A 50 5.07 5.16 6.76
CA ASP A 50 5.82 4.83 7.99
C ASP A 50 4.94 4.44 9.19
N ARG A 51 3.75 3.84 8.94
CA ARG A 51 2.82 3.41 9.99
C ARG A 51 1.84 2.34 9.52
N ILE A 52 1.39 1.48 10.44
CA ILE A 52 0.48 0.37 10.13
C ILE A 52 -0.85 0.41 10.90
N ASP A 53 -1.01 1.32 11.84
CA ASP A 53 -2.16 1.35 12.75
C ASP A 53 -3.51 1.46 12.01
N ALA A 54 -3.58 2.28 10.95
CA ALA A 54 -4.77 2.37 10.10
C ALA A 54 -5.04 1.07 9.33
N ALA A 55 -3.99 0.40 8.85
CA ALA A 55 -4.12 -0.89 8.15
C ALA A 55 -4.64 -2.00 9.07
N VAL A 56 -4.12 -2.07 10.31
CA VAL A 56 -4.60 -3.01 11.34
C VAL A 56 -6.06 -2.75 11.67
N ALA A 57 -6.45 -1.48 11.88
CA ALA A 57 -7.84 -1.09 12.12
C ALA A 57 -8.74 -1.42 10.92
N ALA A 58 -8.29 -1.16 9.69
CA ALA A 58 -9.02 -1.48 8.47
C ALA A 58 -9.33 -2.98 8.36
N ARG A 59 -8.33 -3.84 8.60
CA ARG A 59 -8.49 -5.30 8.58
C ARG A 59 -9.50 -5.77 9.64
N ALA A 60 -9.42 -5.23 10.85
CA ALA A 60 -10.36 -5.57 11.90
C ALA A 60 -11.79 -5.17 11.52
N ILE A 61 -12.02 -3.94 11.09
CA ILE A 61 -13.33 -3.43 10.67
C ILE A 61 -13.89 -4.25 9.49
N ALA A 62 -13.07 -4.58 8.49
CA ALA A 62 -13.50 -5.36 7.34
C ALA A 62 -13.98 -6.76 7.75
N ARG A 63 -13.26 -7.43 8.67
CA ARG A 63 -13.65 -8.73 9.23
C ARG A 63 -14.94 -8.64 10.05
N ASP A 64 -15.02 -7.69 10.96
CA ASP A 64 -16.18 -7.50 11.85
C ASP A 64 -17.46 -7.20 11.07
N ARG A 65 -17.35 -6.45 9.97
CA ARG A 65 -18.48 -6.11 9.10
C ARG A 65 -18.75 -7.16 8.01
N GLY A 66 -17.90 -8.17 7.86
CA GLY A 66 -18.03 -9.20 6.82
C GLY A 66 -17.96 -8.63 5.40
N LEU A 67 -17.07 -7.66 5.17
CA LEU A 67 -16.90 -7.03 3.86
C LEU A 67 -16.36 -8.03 2.83
N ARG A 68 -16.70 -7.83 1.55
CA ARG A 68 -16.27 -8.68 0.45
C ARG A 68 -14.76 -8.62 0.22
N ALA A 69 -14.20 -7.40 0.25
CA ALA A 69 -12.78 -7.19 0.01
C ALA A 69 -11.94 -7.57 1.25
N GLU A 70 -10.92 -8.39 1.05
CA GLU A 70 -9.93 -8.68 2.09
C GLU A 70 -8.95 -7.52 2.23
N VAL A 71 -8.57 -7.20 3.47
CA VAL A 71 -7.62 -6.15 3.78
C VAL A 71 -6.28 -6.74 4.21
N ILE A 72 -5.23 -6.42 3.45
CA ILE A 72 -3.84 -6.69 3.81
C ILE A 72 -3.34 -5.54 4.68
N VAL A 73 -2.68 -5.88 5.78
CA VAL A 73 -1.92 -4.91 6.57
C VAL A 73 -0.60 -4.65 5.86
N GLY A 74 -0.33 -3.38 5.59
CA GLY A 74 0.90 -2.91 4.98
C GLY A 74 1.25 -1.51 5.41
N GLU A 75 2.38 -1.05 4.92
CA GLU A 75 2.82 0.35 5.04
C GLU A 75 3.71 0.72 3.84
N GLU A 76 3.75 2.00 3.50
CA GLU A 76 4.75 2.53 2.59
C GLU A 76 5.92 3.08 3.40
N VAL A 77 7.01 2.30 3.44
CA VAL A 77 8.20 2.62 4.24
C VAL A 77 9.09 3.62 3.51
N SER A 78 9.38 4.75 4.15
CA SER A 78 10.37 5.72 3.66
C SER A 78 11.77 5.19 3.86
N THR A 79 12.49 4.85 2.77
CA THR A 79 13.88 4.37 2.84
C THR A 79 14.86 5.38 2.25
N LEU A 80 16.15 5.21 2.51
CA LEU A 80 17.21 6.01 1.88
C LEU A 80 17.39 5.70 0.38
N GLY A 81 16.72 4.67 -0.15
CA GLY A 81 16.79 4.25 -1.54
C GLY A 81 15.49 4.35 -2.32
N GLY A 82 14.47 5.01 -1.77
CA GLY A 82 13.12 5.15 -2.31
C GLY A 82 12.06 4.53 -1.41
N HIS A 83 10.80 4.70 -1.73
CA HIS A 83 9.69 4.11 -1.00
C HIS A 83 9.56 2.60 -1.27
N LEU A 84 9.10 1.88 -0.26
CA LEU A 84 8.89 0.44 -0.29
C LEU A 84 7.54 0.09 0.32
N LEU A 85 6.68 -0.58 -0.42
CA LEU A 85 5.50 -1.22 0.14
C LEU A 85 5.94 -2.48 0.90
N ALA A 86 5.68 -2.49 2.20
CA ALA A 86 5.81 -3.65 3.07
C ALA A 86 4.42 -4.21 3.31
N LEU A 87 4.11 -5.37 2.73
CA LEU A 87 2.79 -6.00 2.79
C LEU A 87 2.83 -7.25 3.67
N PHE A 88 1.68 -7.63 4.24
CA PHE A 88 1.54 -8.79 5.13
C PHE A 88 2.43 -8.70 6.38
N VAL A 89 2.62 -7.50 6.90
CA VAL A 89 3.37 -7.23 8.13
C VAL A 89 2.40 -7.03 9.30
N GLU A 90 2.80 -7.46 10.49
CA GLU A 90 1.99 -7.31 11.72
C GLU A 90 2.57 -6.23 12.64
N GLU A 91 3.80 -5.82 12.39
CA GLU A 91 4.49 -4.77 13.13
C GLU A 91 5.09 -3.75 12.15
N ARG A 92 5.23 -2.53 12.63
CA ARG A 92 5.81 -1.43 11.85
C ARG A 92 7.26 -1.72 11.48
N ILE A 93 7.62 -1.54 10.21
CA ILE A 93 8.99 -1.61 9.70
C ILE A 93 9.71 -0.27 9.96
N ARG A 94 10.97 -0.33 10.34
CA ARG A 94 11.74 0.88 10.68
C ARG A 94 12.07 1.73 9.45
N PRO A 95 11.64 3.00 9.40
CA PRO A 95 11.94 3.89 8.29
C PRO A 95 13.40 4.38 8.31
N LEU A 96 13.78 5.10 7.25
CA LEU A 96 15.06 5.79 7.06
C LEU A 96 16.28 4.86 7.14
N ARG A 97 16.11 3.60 6.76
CA ARG A 97 17.19 2.63 6.54
C ARG A 97 17.51 2.51 5.05
N THR A 98 18.57 1.82 4.71
CA THR A 98 18.85 1.48 3.31
C THR A 98 17.76 0.57 2.76
N LEU A 99 17.43 0.69 1.48
CA LEU A 99 16.40 -0.15 0.83
C LEU A 99 16.67 -1.64 1.07
N SER A 100 17.94 -2.09 0.97
CA SER A 100 18.31 -3.48 1.24
C SER A 100 18.02 -3.92 2.68
N ALA A 101 18.32 -3.08 3.66
CA ALA A 101 18.07 -3.42 5.07
C ALA A 101 16.56 -3.44 5.38
N THR A 102 15.79 -2.60 4.70
CA THR A 102 14.33 -2.57 4.85
C THR A 102 13.69 -3.80 4.20
N ILE A 103 14.11 -4.20 3.00
CA ILE A 103 13.64 -5.43 2.35
C ILE A 103 13.90 -6.65 3.25
N ALA A 104 15.12 -6.77 3.78
CA ALA A 104 15.46 -7.86 4.68
C ALA A 104 14.59 -7.87 5.95
N GLU A 105 14.29 -6.70 6.53
CA GLU A 105 13.42 -6.57 7.70
C GLU A 105 11.98 -7.00 7.39
N VAL A 106 11.46 -6.63 6.21
CA VAL A 106 10.13 -7.08 5.72
C VAL A 106 10.10 -8.60 5.57
N HIS A 107 11.13 -9.20 4.98
CA HIS A 107 11.22 -10.67 4.83
C HIS A 107 11.35 -11.38 6.19
N ASP A 108 12.13 -10.84 7.13
CA ASP A 108 12.24 -11.37 8.49
C ASP A 108 10.90 -11.33 9.24
N ALA A 109 10.06 -10.34 8.96
CA ALA A 109 8.68 -10.26 9.45
C ALA A 109 7.71 -11.18 8.70
N GLY A 110 8.18 -11.93 7.68
CA GLY A 110 7.35 -12.78 6.84
C GLY A 110 6.51 -12.01 5.82
N GLY A 111 6.81 -10.74 5.56
CA GLY A 111 6.14 -9.87 4.62
C GLY A 111 6.58 -10.03 3.16
N ILE A 112 6.05 -9.17 2.31
CA ILE A 112 6.38 -9.00 0.89
C ILE A 112 6.87 -7.57 0.68
N ALA A 113 7.99 -7.41 -0.03
CA ALA A 113 8.68 -6.15 -0.27
C ALA A 113 8.55 -5.71 -1.74
N ILE A 114 7.88 -4.59 -2.00
CA ILE A 114 7.62 -4.08 -3.35
C ILE A 114 8.09 -2.61 -3.45
N PRO A 115 9.16 -2.29 -4.19
CA PRO A 115 9.52 -0.90 -4.47
C PRO A 115 8.38 -0.14 -5.13
N ALA A 116 7.93 0.96 -4.48
CA ALA A 116 6.84 1.80 -4.94
C ALA A 116 7.31 2.77 -6.03
N HIS A 117 6.44 3.02 -7.03
CA HIS A 117 6.64 3.96 -8.16
C HIS A 117 8.12 4.13 -8.59
N PRO A 118 8.84 3.03 -8.88
CA PRO A 118 10.29 3.06 -9.09
C PRO A 118 10.69 3.70 -10.41
N LEU A 119 12.00 3.99 -10.58
CA LEU A 119 12.63 4.52 -11.78
C LEU A 119 12.20 5.92 -12.21
N VAL A 120 11.30 6.55 -11.49
CA VAL A 120 11.02 7.98 -11.66
C VAL A 120 12.22 8.76 -11.11
N PRO A 121 12.74 9.79 -11.81
CA PRO A 121 13.88 10.57 -11.33
C PRO A 121 13.47 11.54 -10.19
N TYR A 122 13.04 10.97 -9.10
CA TYR A 122 12.59 11.67 -7.91
C TYR A 122 13.21 11.01 -6.66
N PRO A 123 13.59 11.77 -5.61
CA PRO A 123 14.31 11.24 -4.45
C PRO A 123 13.64 10.08 -3.71
N LEU A 124 12.31 10.02 -3.73
CA LEU A 124 11.52 8.98 -3.06
C LEU A 124 11.25 7.76 -3.94
N CYS A 125 11.91 7.66 -5.09
CA CYS A 125 11.74 6.56 -6.04
C CYS A 125 13.03 5.76 -6.16
N ALA A 126 12.95 4.44 -6.01
CA ALA A 126 14.09 3.56 -6.16
C ALA A 126 14.65 3.61 -7.59
N GLN A 127 15.93 3.92 -7.73
CA GLN A 127 16.58 4.04 -9.04
C GLN A 127 17.06 2.68 -9.56
N GLY A 128 17.11 2.51 -10.88
CA GLY A 128 17.44 1.24 -11.52
C GLY A 128 18.82 0.68 -11.15
N TRP A 129 19.80 1.54 -10.84
CA TRP A 129 21.11 1.08 -10.38
C TRP A 129 21.06 0.53 -8.94
N VAL A 130 20.18 1.09 -8.08
CA VAL A 130 19.94 0.57 -6.72
C VAL A 130 19.29 -0.81 -6.82
N LEU A 131 18.21 -0.93 -7.62
CA LEU A 131 17.48 -2.19 -7.78
C LEU A 131 18.37 -3.28 -8.39
N ARG A 132 19.16 -2.98 -9.43
CA ARG A 132 20.13 -3.93 -9.99
C ARG A 132 21.14 -4.37 -8.94
N GLY A 133 21.70 -3.44 -8.18
CA GLY A 133 22.64 -3.78 -7.11
C GLY A 133 22.04 -4.65 -6.00
N LEU A 134 20.71 -4.68 -5.83
CA LEU A 134 20.04 -5.64 -4.96
C LEU A 134 19.93 -7.00 -5.62
N LEU A 135 19.48 -7.07 -6.88
CA LEU A 135 19.29 -8.30 -7.65
C LEU A 135 20.58 -9.03 -7.97
N ASP A 136 21.71 -8.32 -8.04
CA ASP A 136 23.05 -8.89 -8.24
C ASP A 136 23.60 -9.62 -6.99
N ARG A 137 22.92 -9.50 -5.83
CA ARG A 137 23.33 -10.21 -4.62
C ARG A 137 22.99 -11.69 -4.71
N SER A 138 23.85 -12.54 -4.17
CA SER A 138 23.60 -13.98 -4.07
C SER A 138 22.57 -14.35 -2.98
N ASP A 139 22.31 -13.47 -2.05
CA ASP A 139 21.34 -13.64 -0.97
C ASP A 139 20.01 -12.98 -1.38
N GLU A 140 19.04 -13.81 -1.75
CA GLU A 140 17.70 -13.40 -2.20
C GLU A 140 16.89 -12.68 -1.12
N ARG A 141 17.32 -12.76 0.15
CA ARG A 141 16.71 -12.00 1.26
C ARG A 141 16.70 -10.48 1.01
N PHE A 142 17.56 -10.00 0.12
CA PHE A 142 17.65 -8.59 -0.26
C PHE A 142 16.92 -8.26 -1.57
N HIS A 143 16.34 -9.25 -2.25
CA HIS A 143 15.63 -9.03 -3.50
C HIS A 143 14.19 -8.55 -3.24
N PRO A 144 13.67 -7.61 -4.04
CA PRO A 144 12.25 -7.30 -4.00
C PRO A 144 11.43 -8.47 -4.56
N ASP A 145 10.24 -8.73 -4.00
CA ASP A 145 9.34 -9.79 -4.44
C ASP A 145 8.60 -9.44 -5.73
N ALA A 146 8.32 -8.15 -5.92
CA ALA A 146 7.64 -7.60 -7.09
C ALA A 146 8.11 -6.18 -7.34
N LEU A 147 7.63 -5.59 -8.42
CA LEU A 147 7.83 -4.17 -8.74
C LEU A 147 6.48 -3.51 -9.01
N GLU A 148 6.24 -2.33 -8.46
CA GLU A 148 5.08 -1.53 -8.84
C GLU A 148 5.30 -0.99 -10.26
N THR A 149 4.82 -1.75 -11.26
CA THR A 149 5.03 -1.46 -12.68
C THR A 149 4.02 -0.46 -13.22
N PHE A 150 2.84 -0.39 -12.61
CA PHE A 150 1.83 0.61 -12.95
C PHE A 150 1.44 1.43 -11.72
N ASN A 151 1.60 2.73 -11.86
CA ASN A 151 1.14 3.73 -10.92
C ASN A 151 0.58 4.91 -11.75
N PRO A 152 -0.71 5.29 -11.60
CA PRO A 152 -1.38 6.25 -12.46
C PRO A 152 -0.98 7.70 -12.22
N THR A 153 -0.04 7.98 -11.30
CA THR A 153 0.39 9.33 -11.00
C THR A 153 1.03 10.02 -12.22
N MET A 154 0.90 11.35 -12.30
CA MET A 154 1.47 12.14 -13.40
C MET A 154 2.98 11.95 -13.54
N LEU A 155 3.67 11.80 -12.41
CA LEU A 155 5.13 11.64 -12.40
C LEU A 155 5.56 10.27 -12.95
N GLY A 156 4.76 9.23 -12.77
CA GLY A 156 5.06 7.88 -13.24
C GLY A 156 4.85 7.67 -14.74
N ARG A 157 3.88 8.39 -15.35
CA ARG A 157 3.46 8.17 -16.74
C ARG A 157 4.60 8.19 -17.78
N PRO A 158 5.53 9.15 -17.78
CA PRO A 158 6.64 9.17 -18.75
C PRO A 158 7.62 8.00 -18.57
N TRP A 159 7.65 7.38 -17.40
CA TRP A 159 8.61 6.34 -17.02
C TRP A 159 8.03 4.93 -17.08
N HIS A 160 6.71 4.80 -17.25
CA HIS A 160 6.00 3.53 -17.20
C HIS A 160 6.62 2.44 -18.09
N THR A 161 6.88 2.73 -19.37
CA THR A 161 7.51 1.76 -20.29
C THR A 161 8.88 1.30 -19.80
N ARG A 162 9.64 2.18 -19.14
CA ARG A 162 10.95 1.83 -18.55
C ARG A 162 10.79 0.91 -17.35
N VAL A 163 9.77 1.12 -16.52
CA VAL A 163 9.49 0.28 -15.35
C VAL A 163 9.06 -1.12 -15.79
N VAL A 164 8.14 -1.21 -16.75
CA VAL A 164 7.70 -2.49 -17.33
C VAL A 164 8.89 -3.27 -17.88
N ARG A 165 9.70 -2.63 -18.73
CA ARG A 165 10.89 -3.27 -19.28
C ARG A 165 11.85 -3.75 -18.19
N PHE A 166 12.06 -2.95 -17.15
CA PHE A 166 12.94 -3.33 -16.05
C PHE A 166 12.42 -4.57 -15.31
N ALA A 167 11.12 -4.66 -15.05
CA ALA A 167 10.51 -5.83 -14.43
C ALA A 167 10.70 -7.09 -15.29
N ASP A 168 10.41 -6.99 -16.60
CA ASP A 168 10.54 -8.07 -17.55
C ASP A 168 12.01 -8.57 -17.67
N GLU A 169 12.96 -7.64 -17.85
CA GLU A 169 14.39 -7.96 -17.99
C GLU A 169 14.98 -8.63 -16.76
N ASN A 170 14.44 -8.36 -15.57
CA ASN A 170 14.93 -8.90 -14.30
C ASN A 170 14.02 -10.02 -13.74
N GLY A 171 12.98 -10.40 -14.46
CA GLY A 171 12.08 -11.49 -14.05
C GLY A 171 11.36 -11.22 -12.74
N LEU A 172 10.97 -9.96 -12.47
CA LEU A 172 10.20 -9.58 -11.28
C LEU A 172 8.71 -9.73 -11.52
N ALA A 173 7.96 -10.10 -10.49
CA ALA A 173 6.51 -9.99 -10.53
C ALA A 173 6.09 -8.52 -10.75
N ALA A 174 5.05 -8.30 -11.56
CA ALA A 174 4.58 -6.98 -11.91
C ALA A 174 3.23 -6.70 -11.22
N VAL A 175 3.16 -5.64 -10.42
CA VAL A 175 1.91 -5.21 -9.79
C VAL A 175 1.51 -3.82 -10.28
N GLY A 176 0.20 -3.56 -10.29
CA GLY A 176 -0.37 -2.25 -10.55
C GLY A 176 -1.17 -1.80 -9.35
N ASN A 177 -1.03 -0.54 -8.98
CA ASN A 177 -1.73 0.04 -7.85
C ASN A 177 -2.16 1.46 -8.16
N SER A 178 -3.06 2.00 -7.35
CA SER A 178 -3.58 3.36 -7.59
C SER A 178 -2.76 4.46 -6.93
N ASP A 179 -2.04 4.17 -5.85
CA ASP A 179 -1.42 5.17 -4.99
C ASP A 179 -2.45 6.23 -4.56
N ALA A 180 -3.62 5.72 -4.14
CA ALA A 180 -4.78 6.57 -3.95
C ALA A 180 -4.72 7.35 -2.64
N HIS A 181 -4.76 8.67 -2.77
CA HIS A 181 -4.87 9.61 -1.66
C HIS A 181 -6.28 10.20 -1.52
N ALA A 182 -7.22 9.76 -2.36
CA ALA A 182 -8.63 10.18 -2.33
C ALA A 182 -9.51 9.05 -2.86
N LEU A 183 -10.75 8.93 -2.37
CA LEU A 183 -11.68 7.86 -2.72
C LEU A 183 -11.82 7.63 -4.23
N GLY A 184 -11.99 8.68 -5.01
CA GLY A 184 -12.18 8.57 -6.46
C GLY A 184 -10.94 8.14 -7.26
N ALA A 185 -9.80 7.90 -6.62
CA ALA A 185 -8.60 7.37 -7.23
C ALA A 185 -8.41 5.86 -6.96
N ILE A 186 -9.11 5.30 -5.98
CA ILE A 186 -9.02 3.88 -5.62
C ILE A 186 -9.40 3.03 -6.82
N GLY A 187 -8.57 2.04 -7.15
CA GLY A 187 -8.75 1.16 -8.30
C GLY A 187 -8.40 1.77 -9.65
N ALA A 188 -7.78 2.96 -9.71
CA ALA A 188 -7.29 3.52 -10.98
C ALA A 188 -6.11 2.73 -11.57
N GLY A 189 -5.36 2.07 -10.71
CA GLY A 189 -4.40 1.01 -11.00
C GLY A 189 -4.73 -0.20 -10.14
N TRP A 190 -4.63 -1.40 -10.70
CA TRP A 190 -4.88 -2.63 -9.96
C TRP A 190 -4.04 -3.80 -10.50
N THR A 191 -3.94 -4.83 -9.70
CA THR A 191 -3.30 -6.11 -10.03
C THR A 191 -4.35 -7.18 -10.24
N GLU A 192 -4.31 -7.88 -11.37
CA GLU A 192 -5.04 -9.12 -11.61
C GLU A 192 -4.19 -10.32 -11.21
N PHE A 193 -4.82 -11.34 -10.61
CA PHE A 193 -4.14 -12.55 -10.17
C PHE A 193 -5.09 -13.78 -10.16
N PRO A 194 -4.57 -15.02 -10.30
CA PRO A 194 -5.35 -16.23 -10.13
C PRO A 194 -5.89 -16.36 -8.70
N GLY A 195 -7.18 -16.60 -8.54
CA GLY A 195 -7.84 -16.68 -7.24
C GLY A 195 -8.58 -15.39 -6.87
N ARG A 196 -8.86 -15.14 -5.58
CA ARG A 196 -9.58 -13.95 -5.11
C ARG A 196 -9.21 -13.52 -3.70
N THR A 197 -8.36 -14.27 -3.01
CA THR A 197 -7.98 -14.00 -1.63
C THR A 197 -6.60 -13.34 -1.53
N ALA A 198 -6.30 -12.72 -0.41
CA ALA A 198 -4.97 -12.19 -0.13
C ALA A 198 -3.89 -13.30 -0.16
N ALA A 199 -4.25 -14.53 0.23
CA ALA A 199 -3.36 -15.67 0.14
C ALA A 199 -3.09 -16.09 -1.31
N ASP A 200 -4.10 -16.07 -2.19
CA ASP A 200 -3.93 -16.33 -3.62
C ASP A 200 -3.04 -15.27 -4.27
N LEU A 201 -3.25 -14.00 -3.94
CA LEU A 201 -2.40 -12.91 -4.41
C LEU A 201 -0.93 -13.10 -4.00
N ARG A 202 -0.70 -13.47 -2.73
CA ARG A 202 0.65 -13.77 -2.24
C ARG A 202 1.31 -14.88 -3.03
N ALA A 203 0.58 -15.96 -3.31
CA ALA A 203 1.06 -17.06 -4.15
C ALA A 203 1.35 -16.61 -5.59
N ALA A 204 0.45 -15.80 -6.18
CA ALA A 204 0.62 -15.26 -7.53
C ALA A 204 1.84 -14.33 -7.66
N ILE A 205 2.15 -13.53 -6.64
CA ILE A 205 3.39 -12.73 -6.60
C ILE A 205 4.61 -13.67 -6.61
N ALA A 206 4.62 -14.69 -5.75
CA ALA A 206 5.72 -15.64 -5.66
C ALA A 206 5.94 -16.44 -6.96
N THR A 207 4.86 -16.75 -7.69
CA THR A 207 4.92 -17.48 -8.97
C THR A 207 4.99 -16.55 -10.19
N ARG A 208 4.94 -15.23 -10.00
CA ARG A 208 4.95 -14.19 -11.06
C ARG A 208 3.76 -14.29 -12.00
N GLU A 209 2.60 -14.67 -11.47
CA GLU A 209 1.35 -14.82 -12.21
C GLU A 209 0.44 -13.58 -12.06
N THR A 210 1.02 -12.45 -11.64
CA THR A 210 0.31 -11.18 -11.53
C THR A 210 0.37 -10.38 -12.82
N ILE A 211 -0.71 -9.64 -13.11
CA ILE A 211 -0.81 -8.75 -14.27
C ILE A 211 -1.26 -7.38 -13.77
N PHE A 212 -0.45 -6.36 -14.03
CA PHE A 212 -0.86 -4.99 -13.73
C PHE A 212 -1.91 -4.48 -14.74
N ARG A 213 -2.82 -3.65 -14.27
CA ARG A 213 -3.84 -2.95 -15.04
C ARG A 213 -3.96 -1.51 -14.58
N GLY A 214 -4.62 -0.71 -15.38
CA GLY A 214 -4.99 0.64 -14.98
C GLY A 214 -5.11 1.61 -16.13
N SER A 215 -5.51 2.83 -15.79
CA SER A 215 -5.58 3.95 -16.71
C SER A 215 -4.97 5.19 -16.05
N PHE A 216 -4.13 5.91 -16.80
CA PHE A 216 -3.59 7.18 -16.31
C PHE A 216 -4.70 8.21 -16.17
N HIS A 217 -4.76 8.83 -15.01
CA HIS A 217 -5.71 9.94 -14.79
C HIS A 217 -5.46 11.11 -15.74
N GLY A 218 -6.54 11.77 -16.14
CA GLY A 218 -6.45 13.08 -16.79
C GLY A 218 -5.83 14.12 -15.85
N THR A 219 -5.07 15.07 -16.41
CA THR A 219 -4.29 16.07 -15.67
C THR A 219 -5.10 16.87 -14.65
N SER A 220 -6.38 17.16 -14.92
CA SER A 220 -7.24 17.96 -14.03
C SER A 220 -7.55 17.31 -12.68
N GLY A 221 -7.71 15.98 -12.64
CA GLY A 221 -7.99 15.23 -11.40
C GLY A 221 -6.78 15.23 -10.46
N GLN A 222 -5.61 15.01 -11.01
CA GLN A 222 -4.36 14.91 -10.23
C GLN A 222 -3.91 16.27 -9.68
N VAL A 223 -4.04 17.36 -10.44
CA VAL A 223 -3.75 18.71 -9.95
C VAL A 223 -4.63 19.04 -8.73
N ARG A 224 -5.90 18.62 -8.74
CA ARG A 224 -6.80 18.82 -7.60
C ARG A 224 -6.39 17.98 -6.38
N THR A 225 -5.97 16.73 -6.58
CA THR A 225 -5.49 15.84 -5.50
C THR A 225 -4.20 16.40 -4.90
N PHE A 226 -3.23 16.75 -5.72
CA PHE A 226 -1.97 17.38 -5.28
C PHE A 226 -2.20 18.69 -4.53
N GLY A 227 -3.13 19.53 -4.99
CA GLY A 227 -3.53 20.75 -4.29
C GLY A 227 -4.11 20.47 -2.89
N ARG A 228 -4.89 19.39 -2.73
CA ARG A 228 -5.43 18.96 -1.44
C ARG A 228 -4.33 18.41 -0.50
N GLN A 229 -3.40 17.62 -1.03
CA GLN A 229 -2.24 17.14 -0.29
C GLN A 229 -1.39 18.31 0.24
N LEU A 230 -1.01 19.27 -0.63
CA LEU A 230 -0.28 20.47 -0.21
C LEU A 230 -1.02 21.26 0.86
N ALA A 231 -2.33 21.40 0.72
CA ALA A 231 -3.16 22.08 1.71
C ALA A 231 -3.20 21.32 3.05
N LYS A 232 -3.18 19.97 3.02
CA LYS A 232 -3.09 19.13 4.22
C LYS A 232 -1.72 19.30 4.87
N TYR A 233 -0.62 19.14 4.13
CA TYR A 233 0.75 19.37 4.66
C TYR A 233 0.89 20.76 5.29
N GLY A 234 0.31 21.79 4.67
CA GLY A 234 0.30 23.15 5.23
C GLY A 234 -0.48 23.26 6.54
N ARG A 235 -1.59 22.54 6.67
CA ARG A 235 -2.38 22.50 7.93
C ARG A 235 -1.65 21.72 9.02
N ASP A 236 -1.11 20.55 8.68
CA ASP A 236 -0.41 19.67 9.62
C ASP A 236 0.89 20.32 10.13
N ALA A 237 1.63 21.02 9.26
CA ALA A 237 2.79 21.81 9.65
C ALA A 237 2.42 22.95 10.60
N LYS A 238 1.30 23.66 10.36
CA LYS A 238 0.78 24.69 11.25
C LYS A 238 0.32 24.12 12.59
N ALA A 239 -0.39 22.98 12.57
CA ALA A 239 -0.83 22.28 13.77
C ALA A 239 0.36 21.76 14.58
N GLY A 240 1.36 21.17 13.93
CA GLY A 240 2.61 20.74 14.56
C GLY A 240 3.44 21.90 15.14
N ALA A 241 3.45 23.06 14.49
CA ALA A 241 4.07 24.27 15.03
C ALA A 241 3.27 24.82 16.22
N ALA A 242 1.94 24.86 16.15
CA ALA A 242 1.07 25.28 17.26
C ALA A 242 1.15 24.29 18.45
N GLY A 243 1.24 22.97 18.19
CA GLY A 243 1.39 21.94 19.21
C GLY A 243 2.76 21.98 19.92
N ARG A 244 3.82 22.45 19.25
CA ARG A 244 5.13 22.71 19.89
C ARG A 244 5.09 23.88 20.86
N ILE A 245 4.20 24.82 20.68
CA ILE A 245 3.98 25.98 21.58
C ILE A 245 3.09 25.57 22.79
N ARG A 246 2.34 24.48 22.67
CA ARG A 246 1.45 23.93 23.71
C ARG A 246 1.94 22.58 24.22
N ARG A 247 3.17 22.43 24.66
CA ARG A 247 3.61 21.24 25.35
C ARG A 247 3.28 21.32 26.83
N ASP A 248 2.19 20.69 27.22
CA ASP A 248 2.09 19.92 28.45
C ASP A 248 2.33 18.44 28.11
N GLY A 249 2.96 17.70 29.01
CA GLY A 249 3.58 16.38 28.78
C GLY A 249 2.65 15.20 28.50
N SER A 250 1.53 15.33 27.79
CA SER A 250 0.66 14.20 27.41
C SER A 250 0.70 13.99 25.89
N GLY A 251 1.54 13.06 25.46
CA GLY A 251 1.65 12.67 24.05
C GLY A 251 0.43 11.86 23.59
N ARG A 252 -0.72 12.47 23.40
CA ARG A 252 -1.88 11.89 22.74
C ARG A 252 -2.66 12.97 22.00
N ASP A 253 -2.53 12.98 20.69
CA ASP A 253 -3.61 13.32 19.78
C ASP A 253 -3.31 12.72 18.41
N LEU A 254 -3.83 11.53 18.14
CA LEU A 254 -3.70 10.82 16.86
C LEU A 254 -4.97 10.93 16.02
N GLY A 255 -5.95 11.75 16.41
CA GLY A 255 -7.16 11.98 15.60
C GLY A 255 -8.04 10.74 15.34
N TYR A 256 -7.81 9.65 16.05
CA TYR A 256 -8.70 8.49 16.07
C TYR A 256 -9.72 8.66 17.20
N PRO A 257 -10.99 8.29 16.99
CA PRO A 257 -11.91 8.14 18.11
C PRO A 257 -11.29 7.13 19.08
N PRO A 258 -11.44 7.35 20.41
CA PRO A 258 -10.96 6.38 21.40
C PRO A 258 -11.55 5.01 21.08
N GLU A 259 -10.74 3.96 21.28
CA GLU A 259 -11.23 2.58 21.21
C GLU A 259 -12.53 2.50 22.01
N PRO A 260 -13.55 1.78 21.49
CA PRO A 260 -14.74 1.50 22.30
C PRO A 260 -14.25 0.79 23.56
N ALA A 261 -14.49 1.40 24.71
CA ALA A 261 -14.18 0.82 26.00
C ALA A 261 -14.67 -0.61 26.02
N ALA A 262 -13.83 -1.53 26.46
CA ALA A 262 -14.18 -2.92 26.71
C ALA A 262 -15.13 -3.01 27.93
N ASP A 263 -16.39 -2.63 27.70
CA ASP A 263 -17.50 -2.77 28.65
C ASP A 263 -18.58 -3.67 28.05
N LEU A 264 -18.25 -4.92 27.83
CA LEU A 264 -19.22 -5.99 27.60
C LEU A 264 -18.75 -7.29 28.27
N ALA A 265 -18.51 -7.26 29.58
CA ALA A 265 -18.36 -8.47 30.34
C ALA A 265 -18.72 -8.22 31.82
N ASP A 266 -19.95 -7.89 32.12
CA ASP A 266 -20.53 -8.20 33.44
C ASP A 266 -22.07 -8.03 33.50
N GLU A 267 -22.81 -8.75 32.64
CA GLU A 267 -24.23 -9.05 32.93
C GLU A 267 -24.60 -10.43 32.41
N ALA A 268 -24.10 -11.45 33.10
CA ALA A 268 -24.72 -12.77 33.10
C ALA A 268 -24.18 -13.63 34.27
N ARG A 269 -24.67 -13.42 35.45
CA ARG A 269 -24.83 -14.47 36.46
C ARG A 269 -26.02 -14.20 37.37
N PRO A 270 -26.63 -15.31 37.78
CA PRO A 270 -28.06 -15.56 37.93
C PRO A 270 -28.68 -14.94 39.18
#